data_bdc69816bd75f02d0a09a2c3062e1972
#
_entry.id   bdc69816bd75f02d0a09a2c3062e1972
#
_cell.length_a   1.000
_cell.length_b   1.000
_cell.length_c   1.000
_cell.angle_alpha   90.00
_cell.angle_beta   90.00
_cell.angle_gamma   90.00
#
_symmetry.space_group_name_H-M   'P 1'
#
loop_
_entity.id
_entity.type
_entity.pdbx_description
1 polymer ?
#
loop_
_entity_poly.entity_id
_entity_poly.type
_entity_poly.pdbx_seq_one_letter_code
_entity_poly.pdbx_strand_id
1 'polypeptide(L)'
;MDNSNNNKPQTPPQPQFQQAPQQPHAQQPQPQQQFPQQPVMGTPYQMPPKKKMGKGAMWGIVGGIVGLVVIILGVVLAVLLLSGPSKADYKAAVDKVNDTIEIYNKASTSLSYVSTSETKSSLESTRKKLASTKDEVDGKLSELGKMKAITGDKEVREKYDALKNKLGKFDSAVDAFDEVYGKILPAVADFSDSSNSSNISTLESAVKKARQDLKGADIKNEHNKKFVKDFTTQLEKLEEMLPKVAEMKSDYKKYDSNYISDFYDTLTAIQKTAREWSSGLQKIAEEGEIRDELNNLGTILVNKVNK
;
A
#
# COMPACT_ATOMS: atom_id res chain seq x y z
N MET A 1 13.20 31.18 -65.23
CA MET A 1 13.16 32.10 -64.10
C MET A 1 12.89 31.26 -62.85
N ASP A 2 13.97 31.05 -62.10
CA ASP A 2 13.99 30.33 -60.86
C ASP A 2 13.19 31.04 -59.78
N ASN A 3 12.49 30.27 -58.93
CA ASN A 3 12.26 30.67 -57.57
C ASN A 3 12.00 29.40 -56.71
N SER A 4 13.11 28.82 -56.27
CA SER A 4 13.14 27.82 -55.23
C SER A 4 12.86 28.46 -53.88
N ASN A 5 11.71 28.19 -53.31
CA ASN A 5 11.40 28.61 -51.92
C ASN A 5 11.68 27.43 -50.96
N ASN A 6 12.81 27.52 -50.30
CA ASN A 6 13.37 26.59 -49.36
C ASN A 6 12.81 26.89 -47.97
N ASN A 7 11.69 26.26 -47.56
CA ASN A 7 11.15 26.32 -46.20
C ASN A 7 11.71 25.16 -45.40
N LYS A 8 12.81 25.36 -44.67
CA LYS A 8 13.27 24.53 -43.58
C LYS A 8 12.37 24.72 -42.34
N PRO A 9 11.95 23.64 -41.68
CA PRO A 9 11.26 23.76 -40.38
C PRO A 9 12.25 24.28 -39.32
N GLN A 10 11.86 25.32 -38.60
CA GLN A 10 12.59 25.86 -37.46
C GLN A 10 12.37 24.94 -36.25
N THR A 11 13.47 24.48 -35.68
CA THR A 11 13.53 23.76 -34.40
C THR A 11 13.11 24.69 -33.25
N PRO A 12 12.25 24.26 -32.30
CA PRO A 12 11.91 25.06 -31.15
C PRO A 12 13.13 25.29 -30.22
N PRO A 13 13.27 26.45 -29.57
CA PRO A 13 14.38 26.73 -28.67
C PRO A 13 14.30 25.85 -27.40
N GLN A 14 15.43 25.24 -27.06
CA GLN A 14 15.62 24.53 -25.79
C GLN A 14 15.57 25.51 -24.61
N PRO A 15 14.95 25.14 -23.46
CA PRO A 15 15.00 25.94 -22.24
C PRO A 15 16.42 25.95 -21.67
N GLN A 16 17.01 27.12 -21.54
CA GLN A 16 18.23 27.35 -20.79
C GLN A 16 17.98 27.16 -19.29
N PHE A 17 18.64 26.17 -18.70
CA PHE A 17 18.71 26.06 -17.25
C PHE A 17 19.58 27.20 -16.69
N GLN A 18 18.96 28.10 -15.95
CA GLN A 18 19.65 29.11 -15.15
C GLN A 18 20.41 28.43 -14.02
N GLN A 19 21.73 28.64 -13.97
CA GLN A 19 22.60 28.23 -12.88
C GLN A 19 22.17 28.94 -11.58
N ALA A 20 21.97 28.13 -10.52
CA ALA A 20 21.74 28.64 -9.18
C ALA A 20 22.97 29.40 -8.65
N PRO A 21 22.78 30.48 -7.87
CA PRO A 21 23.88 31.24 -7.28
C PRO A 21 24.62 30.40 -6.22
N GLN A 22 25.95 30.42 -6.30
CA GLN A 22 26.85 29.84 -5.29
C GLN A 22 26.69 30.60 -3.97
N GLN A 23 26.40 29.87 -2.89
CA GLN A 23 26.46 30.37 -1.51
C GLN A 23 27.91 30.55 -1.06
N PRO A 24 28.24 31.64 -0.30
CA PRO A 24 29.55 31.84 0.26
C PRO A 24 29.85 30.87 1.40
N HIS A 25 31.07 30.34 1.41
CA HIS A 25 31.62 29.56 2.51
C HIS A 25 31.64 30.38 3.80
N ALA A 26 30.91 29.98 4.82
CA ALA A 26 31.08 30.46 6.18
C ALA A 26 32.03 29.50 6.94
N GLN A 27 33.06 30.11 7.54
CA GLN A 27 34.08 29.49 8.35
C GLN A 27 33.51 28.80 9.60
N GLN A 28 34.00 27.59 9.92
CA GLN A 28 33.72 26.89 11.16
C GLN A 28 34.31 27.63 12.37
N PRO A 29 33.59 27.84 13.46
CA PRO A 29 34.10 28.06 14.78
C PRO A 29 34.29 26.74 15.52
N GLN A 30 35.42 26.64 16.23
CA GLN A 30 35.83 25.52 17.11
C GLN A 30 34.80 25.28 18.25
N PRO A 31 34.70 24.05 18.77
CA PRO A 31 33.81 23.73 19.87
C PRO A 31 34.38 24.18 21.21
N GLN A 32 33.72 25.09 21.88
CA GLN A 32 33.90 25.32 23.32
C GLN A 32 33.06 24.30 24.11
N GLN A 33 33.72 23.57 24.99
CA GLN A 33 33.11 22.73 26.02
C GLN A 33 32.32 23.60 27.00
N GLN A 34 31.06 23.36 27.18
CA GLN A 34 30.25 23.85 28.31
C GLN A 34 29.50 22.71 28.99
N PHE A 35 29.62 22.74 30.34
CA PHE A 35 29.08 21.78 31.32
C PHE A 35 27.55 21.65 31.29
N PRO A 36 26.97 20.54 31.81
CA PRO A 36 25.56 20.26 31.72
C PRO A 36 24.77 21.12 32.71
N GLN A 37 23.82 21.90 32.18
CA GLN A 37 22.77 22.53 32.98
C GLN A 37 21.55 21.58 33.10
N GLN A 38 20.96 21.58 34.30
CA GLN A 38 19.80 20.78 34.71
C GLN A 38 18.57 21.03 33.82
N PRO A 39 17.70 20.02 33.65
CA PRO A 39 16.46 20.18 32.85
C PRO A 39 15.45 21.03 33.63
N VAL A 40 15.08 22.15 33.02
CA VAL A 40 13.92 22.96 33.46
C VAL A 40 12.66 22.22 32.99
N MET A 41 11.72 21.98 33.93
CA MET A 41 10.39 21.45 33.67
C MET A 41 9.69 22.32 32.62
N GLY A 42 9.48 21.78 31.43
CA GLY A 42 8.69 22.40 30.37
C GLY A 42 7.21 22.13 30.55
N THR A 43 6.45 23.18 30.42
CA THR A 43 4.96 23.28 30.43
C THR A 43 4.26 22.27 29.55
N PRO A 44 3.00 21.89 29.87
CA PRO A 44 2.22 20.90 29.12
C PRO A 44 1.94 21.37 27.69
N TYR A 45 2.26 20.50 26.72
CA TYR A 45 1.92 20.72 25.31
C TYR A 45 0.39 20.73 25.15
N GLN A 46 -0.17 21.88 24.78
CA GLN A 46 -1.54 21.98 24.28
C GLN A 46 -1.59 21.38 22.86
N MET A 47 -2.41 20.36 22.67
CA MET A 47 -2.69 19.82 21.33
C MET A 47 -3.37 20.88 20.46
N PRO A 48 -2.90 21.11 19.24
CA PRO A 48 -3.60 21.96 18.29
C PRO A 48 -4.91 21.31 17.83
N PRO A 49 -5.96 22.12 17.51
CA PRO A 49 -7.27 21.62 17.13
C PRO A 49 -7.22 20.78 15.85
N LYS A 50 -7.94 19.66 15.85
CA LYS A 50 -8.08 18.75 14.68
C LYS A 50 -8.65 19.51 13.48
N LYS A 51 -7.80 19.89 12.52
CA LYS A 51 -8.24 20.31 11.20
C LYS A 51 -8.75 19.07 10.45
N LYS A 52 -9.99 19.15 9.92
CA LYS A 52 -10.53 18.15 9.00
C LYS A 52 -9.64 18.10 7.76
N MET A 53 -8.92 16.99 7.59
CA MET A 53 -8.04 16.79 6.43
C MET A 53 -8.87 16.43 5.20
N GLY A 54 -8.63 17.14 4.11
CA GLY A 54 -9.21 16.88 2.80
C GLY A 54 -8.67 15.56 2.21
N LYS A 55 -9.47 14.91 1.37
CA LYS A 55 -9.22 13.58 0.76
C LYS A 55 -7.89 13.44 -0.02
N GLY A 56 -7.11 14.49 -0.18
CA GLY A 56 -5.80 14.47 -0.86
C GLY A 56 -4.57 14.37 0.06
N ALA A 57 -4.74 14.54 1.39
CA ALA A 57 -3.62 14.59 2.33
C ALA A 57 -3.27 13.24 2.99
N MET A 58 -4.03 12.18 2.69
CA MET A 58 -3.85 10.86 3.31
C MET A 58 -2.61 10.10 2.80
N TRP A 59 -1.99 10.55 1.71
CA TRP A 59 -0.85 9.89 1.07
C TRP A 59 0.53 10.26 1.65
N GLY A 60 0.61 11.31 2.49
CA GLY A 60 1.86 11.77 3.09
C GLY A 60 2.19 11.17 4.47
N ILE A 61 1.25 10.49 5.13
CA ILE A 61 1.39 10.11 6.54
C ILE A 61 2.10 8.77 6.73
N VAL A 62 2.06 7.88 5.74
CA VAL A 62 2.65 6.52 5.87
C VAL A 62 4.19 6.56 5.96
N GLY A 63 4.86 7.53 5.35
CA GLY A 63 6.33 7.66 5.39
C GLY A 63 6.92 8.26 6.67
N GLY A 64 6.13 9.04 7.44
CA GLY A 64 6.63 9.80 8.59
C GLY A 64 6.64 9.04 9.93
N ILE A 65 5.84 7.99 10.07
CA ILE A 65 5.65 7.29 11.35
C ILE A 65 6.73 6.24 11.63
N VAL A 66 7.38 5.71 10.60
CA VAL A 66 8.40 4.65 10.71
C VAL A 66 9.63 5.09 11.53
N GLY A 67 9.99 6.36 11.49
CA GLY A 67 11.20 6.88 12.18
C GLY A 67 11.08 7.00 13.70
N LEU A 68 9.88 7.15 14.25
CA LEU A 68 9.69 7.54 15.65
C LEU A 68 9.68 6.35 16.63
N VAL A 69 9.27 5.16 16.17
CA VAL A 69 9.18 3.96 17.02
C VAL A 69 10.57 3.38 17.34
N VAL A 70 11.54 3.50 16.42
CA VAL A 70 12.90 2.95 16.60
C VAL A 70 13.69 3.69 17.69
N ILE A 71 13.46 4.99 17.88
CA ILE A 71 14.23 5.81 18.83
C ILE A 71 13.84 5.55 20.29
N ILE A 72 12.57 5.27 20.56
CA ILE A 72 12.10 5.04 21.95
C ILE A 72 12.64 3.74 22.54
N LEU A 73 12.87 2.72 21.73
CA LEU A 73 13.31 1.40 22.17
C LEU A 73 14.82 1.29 22.47
N GLY A 74 15.65 2.14 21.85
CA GLY A 74 17.12 2.13 22.07
C GLY A 74 17.54 2.62 23.47
N VAL A 75 16.79 3.52 24.06
CA VAL A 75 17.15 4.14 25.36
C VAL A 75 16.84 3.23 26.57
N VAL A 76 15.82 2.37 26.46
CA VAL A 76 15.38 1.49 27.54
C VAL A 76 16.35 0.32 27.79
N LEU A 77 17.09 -0.09 26.78
CA LEU A 77 18.00 -1.25 26.83
C LEU A 77 19.21 -1.08 27.75
N ALA A 78 19.63 0.14 28.05
CA ALA A 78 20.85 0.41 28.83
C ALA A 78 20.69 0.24 30.35
N VAL A 79 19.48 0.24 30.88
CA VAL A 79 19.23 0.31 32.34
C VAL A 79 19.02 -1.08 32.98
N LEU A 80 18.90 -2.16 32.22
CA LEU A 80 18.23 -3.39 32.66
C LEU A 80 19.13 -4.59 33.01
N LEU A 81 20.42 -4.40 33.20
CA LEU A 81 21.37 -5.53 33.39
C LEU A 81 21.42 -6.12 34.82
N LEU A 82 20.58 -5.76 35.75
CA LEU A 82 20.80 -6.08 37.17
C LEU A 82 19.71 -6.83 37.97
N SER A 83 18.64 -7.34 37.40
CA SER A 83 17.66 -8.04 38.26
C SER A 83 16.87 -9.16 37.57
N GLY A 84 17.15 -10.35 38.02
CA GLY A 84 16.31 -11.56 38.03
C GLY A 84 15.85 -12.21 36.71
N PRO A 85 15.64 -13.55 36.71
CA PRO A 85 15.26 -14.29 35.48
C PRO A 85 14.01 -13.78 34.78
N SER A 86 13.07 -13.19 35.51
CA SER A 86 11.82 -12.66 34.93
C SER A 86 12.02 -11.44 34.01
N LYS A 87 12.96 -10.57 34.30
CA LYS A 87 13.25 -9.42 33.46
C LYS A 87 13.95 -9.79 32.16
N ALA A 88 14.78 -10.81 32.18
CA ALA A 88 15.42 -11.33 30.98
C ALA A 88 14.37 -11.94 30.01
N ASP A 89 13.38 -12.66 30.54
CA ASP A 89 12.29 -13.22 29.76
C ASP A 89 11.45 -12.12 29.07
N TYR A 90 11.11 -11.04 29.82
CA TYR A 90 10.40 -9.91 29.24
C TYR A 90 11.21 -9.18 28.18
N LYS A 91 12.52 -8.99 28.38
CA LYS A 91 13.39 -8.37 27.38
C LYS A 91 13.43 -9.19 26.09
N ALA A 92 13.63 -10.50 26.20
CA ALA A 92 13.61 -11.38 25.02
C ALA A 92 12.27 -11.31 24.27
N ALA A 93 11.15 -11.16 24.98
CA ALA A 93 9.84 -10.97 24.36
C ALA A 93 9.72 -9.59 23.66
N VAL A 94 10.27 -8.51 24.24
CA VAL A 94 10.34 -7.19 23.61
C VAL A 94 11.12 -7.29 22.27
N ASP A 95 12.29 -7.93 22.28
CA ASP A 95 13.13 -8.09 21.08
C ASP A 95 12.35 -8.85 19.99
N LYS A 96 11.62 -9.91 20.37
CA LYS A 96 10.78 -10.69 19.43
C LYS A 96 9.63 -9.87 18.86
N VAL A 97 8.95 -9.03 19.68
CA VAL A 97 7.89 -8.13 19.19
C VAL A 97 8.46 -7.12 18.20
N ASN A 98 9.64 -6.56 18.47
CA ASN A 98 10.29 -5.61 17.57
C ASN A 98 10.67 -6.25 16.23
N ASP A 99 11.22 -7.46 16.24
CA ASP A 99 11.48 -8.23 15.02
C ASP A 99 10.18 -8.42 14.22
N THR A 100 9.08 -8.74 14.92
CA THR A 100 7.77 -8.94 14.28
C THR A 100 7.25 -7.64 13.66
N ILE A 101 7.39 -6.51 14.34
CA ILE A 101 7.02 -5.18 13.81
C ILE A 101 7.82 -4.86 12.55
N GLU A 102 9.13 -5.14 12.54
CA GLU A 102 9.98 -4.90 11.37
C GLU A 102 9.53 -5.73 10.16
N ILE A 103 9.25 -7.01 10.38
CA ILE A 103 8.76 -7.92 9.33
C ILE A 103 7.39 -7.45 8.83
N TYR A 104 6.45 -7.16 9.73
CA TYR A 104 5.11 -6.66 9.40
C TYR A 104 5.17 -5.37 8.56
N ASN A 105 6.04 -4.42 8.91
CA ASN A 105 6.19 -3.17 8.18
C ASN A 105 6.61 -3.38 6.71
N LYS A 106 7.33 -4.47 6.40
CA LYS A 106 7.69 -4.84 5.02
C LYS A 106 6.47 -5.24 4.19
N ALA A 107 5.43 -5.82 4.83
CA ALA A 107 4.18 -6.21 4.15
C ALA A 107 3.19 -5.04 4.05
N SER A 108 3.09 -4.21 5.09
CA SER A 108 2.05 -3.18 5.20
C SER A 108 2.02 -2.23 4.01
N THR A 109 3.17 -1.93 3.42
CA THR A 109 3.28 -1.12 2.20
C THR A 109 2.61 -1.80 1.00
N SER A 110 2.74 -3.12 0.88
CA SER A 110 2.14 -3.89 -0.24
C SER A 110 0.63 -4.11 -0.05
N LEU A 111 0.11 -4.03 1.18
CA LEU A 111 -1.32 -4.08 1.47
C LEU A 111 -2.02 -2.72 1.29
N SER A 112 -1.27 -1.61 1.32
CA SER A 112 -1.85 -0.26 1.28
C SER A 112 -1.98 0.32 -0.12
N TYR A 113 -1.33 -0.25 -1.13
CA TYR A 113 -1.29 0.32 -2.47
C TYR A 113 -1.35 -0.75 -3.55
N VAL A 114 -2.40 -0.70 -4.37
CA VAL A 114 -2.56 -1.52 -5.58
C VAL A 114 -2.43 -0.62 -6.79
N SER A 115 -1.40 -0.85 -7.62
CA SER A 115 -1.21 -0.15 -8.90
C SER A 115 -1.54 -1.07 -10.07
N THR A 116 -2.33 -0.58 -11.01
CA THR A 116 -2.65 -1.27 -12.27
C THR A 116 -1.54 -1.13 -13.32
N SER A 117 -0.55 -0.26 -13.08
CA SER A 117 0.57 -0.02 -14.01
C SER A 117 1.81 -0.88 -13.74
N GLU A 118 1.72 -1.84 -12.83
CA GLU A 118 2.82 -2.73 -12.50
C GLU A 118 3.03 -3.80 -13.58
N THR A 119 4.30 -4.14 -13.84
CA THR A 119 4.63 -5.26 -14.71
C THR A 119 4.26 -6.59 -14.06
N LYS A 120 4.00 -7.61 -14.87
CA LYS A 120 3.70 -8.97 -14.37
C LYS A 120 4.80 -9.50 -13.44
N SER A 121 6.06 -9.18 -13.71
CA SER A 121 7.20 -9.56 -12.85
C SER A 121 7.15 -8.85 -11.49
N SER A 122 6.76 -7.56 -11.45
CA SER A 122 6.59 -6.80 -10.21
C SER A 122 5.44 -7.36 -9.37
N LEU A 123 4.31 -7.66 -9.98
CA LEU A 123 3.15 -8.26 -9.31
C LEU A 123 3.50 -9.59 -8.64
N GLU A 124 4.21 -10.47 -9.36
CA GLU A 124 4.65 -11.76 -8.81
C GLU A 124 5.68 -11.59 -7.68
N SER A 125 6.58 -10.61 -7.78
CA SER A 125 7.52 -10.26 -6.70
C SER A 125 6.80 -9.78 -5.45
N THR A 126 5.82 -8.88 -5.61
CA THR A 126 5.00 -8.36 -4.51
C THR A 126 4.20 -9.48 -3.84
N ARG A 127 3.60 -10.35 -4.63
CA ARG A 127 2.88 -11.53 -4.17
C ARG A 127 3.74 -12.45 -3.30
N LYS A 128 4.94 -12.82 -3.80
CA LYS A 128 5.89 -13.65 -3.04
C LYS A 128 6.34 -13.00 -1.75
N LYS A 129 6.57 -11.70 -1.78
CA LYS A 129 6.95 -10.93 -0.59
C LYS A 129 5.82 -10.93 0.46
N LEU A 130 4.57 -10.78 0.05
CA LEU A 130 3.42 -10.84 0.97
C LEU A 130 3.29 -12.21 1.63
N ALA A 131 3.36 -13.29 0.84
CA ALA A 131 3.29 -14.66 1.36
C ALA A 131 4.42 -14.95 2.35
N SER A 132 5.69 -14.63 1.98
CA SER A 132 6.84 -14.78 2.88
C SER A 132 6.67 -13.99 4.18
N THR A 133 6.18 -12.76 4.09
CA THR A 133 5.99 -11.91 5.28
C THR A 133 4.90 -12.47 6.21
N LYS A 134 3.80 -13.00 5.66
CA LYS A 134 2.76 -13.69 6.44
C LYS A 134 3.35 -14.85 7.22
N ASP A 135 4.06 -15.76 6.54
CA ASP A 135 4.69 -16.93 7.16
C ASP A 135 5.70 -16.54 8.26
N GLU A 136 6.48 -15.48 8.02
CA GLU A 136 7.44 -14.96 8.99
C GLU A 136 6.75 -14.34 10.23
N VAL A 137 5.69 -13.55 10.04
CA VAL A 137 4.88 -12.98 11.15
C VAL A 137 4.25 -14.09 11.97
N ASP A 138 3.63 -15.07 11.33
CA ASP A 138 3.01 -16.22 11.99
C ASP A 138 4.04 -17.03 12.80
N GLY A 139 5.20 -17.28 12.22
CA GLY A 139 6.30 -17.97 12.88
C GLY A 139 6.79 -17.22 14.13
N LYS A 140 7.04 -15.91 14.01
CA LYS A 140 7.49 -15.07 15.13
C LYS A 140 6.45 -14.98 16.25
N LEU A 141 5.17 -14.83 15.91
CA LEU A 141 4.09 -14.79 16.90
C LEU A 141 3.90 -16.16 17.57
N SER A 142 4.02 -17.26 16.84
CA SER A 142 4.01 -18.60 17.43
C SER A 142 5.15 -18.81 18.42
N GLU A 143 6.36 -18.35 18.11
CA GLU A 143 7.50 -18.39 19.04
C GLU A 143 7.25 -17.51 20.26
N LEU A 144 6.79 -16.28 20.06
CA LEU A 144 6.45 -15.34 21.11
C LEU A 144 5.43 -15.93 22.10
N GLY A 145 4.39 -16.58 21.59
CA GLY A 145 3.35 -17.23 22.42
C GLY A 145 3.86 -18.34 23.35
N LYS A 146 5.03 -18.92 23.07
CA LYS A 146 5.68 -19.94 23.90
C LYS A 146 6.60 -19.36 24.98
N MET A 147 6.91 -18.08 24.93
CA MET A 147 7.84 -17.43 25.85
C MET A 147 7.22 -17.30 27.26
N LYS A 148 8.07 -17.43 28.30
CA LYS A 148 7.64 -17.33 29.71
C LYS A 148 6.98 -15.99 30.02
N ALA A 149 7.42 -14.89 29.40
CA ALA A 149 6.80 -13.57 29.54
C ALA A 149 5.30 -13.57 29.14
N ILE A 150 4.94 -14.34 28.12
CA ILE A 150 3.54 -14.48 27.66
C ILE A 150 2.78 -15.51 28.48
N THR A 151 3.38 -16.68 28.73
CA THR A 151 2.68 -17.81 29.39
C THR A 151 2.54 -17.60 30.89
N GLY A 152 3.44 -16.86 31.51
CA GLY A 152 3.51 -16.67 32.97
C GLY A 152 2.87 -15.36 33.50
N ASP A 153 2.53 -14.40 32.63
CA ASP A 153 1.92 -13.11 33.03
C ASP A 153 0.56 -12.94 32.36
N LYS A 154 -0.50 -12.84 33.19
CA LYS A 154 -1.89 -12.76 32.73
C LYS A 154 -2.14 -11.50 31.88
N GLU A 155 -1.63 -10.34 32.29
CA GLU A 155 -1.85 -9.07 31.60
C GLU A 155 -1.17 -9.07 30.21
N VAL A 156 0.05 -9.62 30.12
CA VAL A 156 0.78 -9.77 28.87
C VAL A 156 0.06 -10.77 27.95
N ARG A 157 -0.44 -11.89 28.52
CA ARG A 157 -1.19 -12.89 27.77
C ARG A 157 -2.45 -12.31 27.16
N GLU A 158 -3.25 -11.51 27.90
CA GLU A 158 -4.46 -10.88 27.39
C GLU A 158 -4.16 -9.99 26.16
N LYS A 159 -3.03 -9.28 26.15
CA LYS A 159 -2.61 -8.48 24.99
C LYS A 159 -2.13 -9.34 23.83
N TYR A 160 -1.42 -10.42 24.12
CA TYR A 160 -1.03 -11.38 23.09
C TYR A 160 -2.25 -12.07 22.44
N ASP A 161 -3.26 -12.45 23.25
CA ASP A 161 -4.48 -13.08 22.74
C ASP A 161 -5.29 -12.09 21.87
N ALA A 162 -5.34 -10.80 22.22
CA ALA A 162 -5.94 -9.77 21.39
C ALA A 162 -5.22 -9.65 20.03
N LEU A 163 -3.88 -9.64 20.04
CA LEU A 163 -3.06 -9.66 18.82
C LEU A 163 -3.35 -10.91 17.99
N LYS A 164 -3.39 -12.10 18.62
CA LYS A 164 -3.69 -13.36 17.93
C LYS A 164 -5.08 -13.38 17.29
N ASN A 165 -6.08 -12.80 17.94
CA ASN A 165 -7.42 -12.67 17.36
C ASN A 165 -7.43 -11.75 16.13
N LYS A 166 -6.59 -10.73 16.12
CA LYS A 166 -6.43 -9.81 14.98
C LYS A 166 -5.64 -10.45 13.83
N LEU A 167 -4.73 -11.37 14.13
CA LEU A 167 -3.89 -12.06 13.14
C LEU A 167 -4.71 -12.75 12.06
N GLY A 168 -5.83 -13.40 12.40
CA GLY A 168 -6.71 -14.01 11.40
C GLY A 168 -7.29 -13.02 10.37
N LYS A 169 -7.45 -11.73 10.75
CA LYS A 169 -7.84 -10.68 9.81
C LYS A 169 -6.68 -10.25 8.93
N PHE A 170 -5.47 -10.16 9.47
CA PHE A 170 -4.25 -9.93 8.71
C PHE A 170 -4.04 -11.03 7.65
N ASP A 171 -4.17 -12.29 8.04
CA ASP A 171 -4.07 -13.44 7.13
C ASP A 171 -5.09 -13.34 5.99
N SER A 172 -6.34 -13.01 6.34
CA SER A 172 -7.41 -12.84 5.35
C SER A 172 -7.14 -11.67 4.40
N ALA A 173 -6.53 -10.59 4.90
CA ALA A 173 -6.10 -9.47 4.06
C ALA A 173 -4.99 -9.90 3.10
N VAL A 174 -3.95 -10.57 3.59
CA VAL A 174 -2.86 -11.08 2.75
C VAL A 174 -3.39 -12.02 1.67
N ASP A 175 -4.29 -12.95 2.02
CA ASP A 175 -4.89 -13.90 1.06
C ASP A 175 -5.73 -13.15 -0.01
N ALA A 176 -6.48 -12.10 0.38
CA ALA A 176 -7.21 -11.27 -0.57
C ALA A 176 -6.27 -10.56 -1.56
N PHE A 177 -5.18 -9.99 -1.06
CA PHE A 177 -4.18 -9.32 -1.91
C PHE A 177 -3.35 -10.29 -2.74
N ASP A 178 -3.10 -11.53 -2.27
CA ASP A 178 -2.51 -12.60 -3.09
C ASP A 178 -3.33 -12.87 -4.35
N GLU A 179 -4.66 -12.94 -4.22
CA GLU A 179 -5.55 -13.06 -5.38
C GLU A 179 -5.50 -11.85 -6.29
N VAL A 180 -5.43 -10.63 -5.72
CA VAL A 180 -5.31 -9.39 -6.49
C VAL A 180 -4.06 -9.42 -7.35
N TYR A 181 -2.89 -9.64 -6.75
CA TYR A 181 -1.60 -9.63 -7.45
C TYR A 181 -1.40 -10.86 -8.35
N GLY A 182 -1.92 -12.02 -7.94
CA GLY A 182 -1.69 -13.26 -8.67
C GLY A 182 -2.68 -13.55 -9.79
N LYS A 183 -3.90 -13.02 -9.69
CA LYS A 183 -5.00 -13.41 -10.59
C LYS A 183 -5.72 -12.23 -11.23
N ILE A 184 -6.10 -11.21 -10.46
CA ILE A 184 -6.94 -10.12 -10.95
C ILE A 184 -6.14 -9.12 -11.78
N LEU A 185 -5.09 -8.53 -11.21
CA LEU A 185 -4.28 -7.53 -11.94
C LEU A 185 -3.65 -8.08 -13.22
N PRO A 186 -3.07 -9.30 -13.24
CA PRO A 186 -2.56 -9.87 -14.48
C PRO A 186 -3.64 -10.08 -15.55
N ALA A 187 -4.87 -10.41 -15.14
CA ALA A 187 -5.98 -10.62 -16.06
C ALA A 187 -6.49 -9.32 -16.71
N VAL A 188 -6.42 -8.19 -15.98
CA VAL A 188 -6.93 -6.89 -16.47
C VAL A 188 -5.83 -5.98 -17.03
N ALA A 189 -4.56 -6.36 -16.98
CA ALA A 189 -3.43 -5.51 -17.40
C ALA A 189 -3.57 -5.04 -18.86
N ASP A 190 -3.77 -5.96 -19.79
CA ASP A 190 -3.91 -5.64 -21.22
C ASP A 190 -5.12 -4.74 -21.50
N PHE A 191 -6.22 -4.92 -20.73
CA PHE A 191 -7.40 -4.06 -20.82
C PHE A 191 -7.11 -2.65 -20.30
N SER A 192 -6.41 -2.53 -19.16
CA SER A 192 -6.01 -1.23 -18.61
C SER A 192 -5.17 -0.43 -19.61
N ASP A 193 -4.19 -1.07 -20.23
CA ASP A 193 -3.31 -0.44 -21.21
C ASP A 193 -4.07 -0.07 -22.51
N SER A 194 -5.02 -0.90 -22.91
CA SER A 194 -5.79 -0.72 -24.15
C SER A 194 -6.98 0.21 -24.00
N SER A 195 -7.45 0.48 -22.79
CA SER A 195 -8.65 1.30 -22.54
C SER A 195 -8.52 2.75 -23.03
N ASN A 196 -7.28 3.25 -23.16
CA ASN A 196 -6.95 4.57 -23.70
C ASN A 196 -6.59 4.51 -25.21
N SER A 197 -6.64 3.33 -25.84
CA SER A 197 -6.29 3.17 -27.26
C SER A 197 -7.39 3.71 -28.15
N SER A 198 -7.01 4.43 -29.19
CA SER A 198 -7.92 4.81 -30.28
C SER A 198 -8.26 3.64 -31.21
N ASN A 199 -7.61 2.47 -31.04
CA ASN A 199 -7.80 1.28 -31.87
C ASN A 199 -8.83 0.33 -31.23
N ILE A 200 -10.02 0.26 -31.82
CA ILE A 200 -11.13 -0.54 -31.31
C ILE A 200 -10.83 -2.05 -31.35
N SER A 201 -10.12 -2.54 -32.36
CA SER A 201 -9.78 -3.98 -32.43
C SER A 201 -8.79 -4.41 -31.34
N THR A 202 -7.88 -3.53 -30.94
CA THR A 202 -6.98 -3.77 -29.81
C THR A 202 -7.78 -3.82 -28.51
N LEU A 203 -8.70 -2.87 -28.32
CA LEU A 203 -9.58 -2.84 -27.13
C LEU A 203 -10.48 -4.10 -27.09
N GLU A 204 -11.07 -4.51 -28.20
CA GLU A 204 -11.91 -5.72 -28.30
C GLU A 204 -11.13 -6.98 -27.87
N SER A 205 -9.92 -7.13 -28.40
CA SER A 205 -9.05 -8.25 -28.04
C SER A 205 -8.69 -8.26 -26.56
N ALA A 206 -8.39 -7.09 -25.99
CA ALA A 206 -8.05 -6.93 -24.59
C ALA A 206 -9.26 -7.19 -23.66
N VAL A 207 -10.45 -6.70 -24.02
CA VAL A 207 -11.72 -6.96 -23.30
C VAL A 207 -12.01 -8.45 -23.26
N LYS A 208 -11.95 -9.12 -24.42
CA LYS A 208 -12.21 -10.57 -24.53
C LYS A 208 -11.24 -11.37 -23.67
N LYS A 209 -9.95 -11.04 -23.74
CA LYS A 209 -8.91 -11.71 -22.95
C LYS A 209 -9.13 -11.49 -21.46
N ALA A 210 -9.31 -10.25 -21.00
CA ALA A 210 -9.54 -9.93 -19.60
C ALA A 210 -10.77 -10.70 -19.04
N ARG A 211 -11.86 -10.74 -19.80
CA ARG A 211 -13.05 -11.49 -19.42
C ARG A 211 -12.81 -12.99 -19.29
N GLN A 212 -12.07 -13.59 -20.25
CA GLN A 212 -11.74 -15.02 -20.21
C GLN A 212 -10.84 -15.36 -19.03
N ASP A 213 -9.79 -14.56 -18.80
CA ASP A 213 -8.83 -14.78 -17.72
C ASP A 213 -9.53 -14.64 -16.35
N LEU A 214 -10.37 -13.62 -16.17
CA LEU A 214 -11.14 -13.45 -14.94
C LEU A 214 -12.17 -14.55 -14.70
N LYS A 215 -12.89 -15.01 -15.72
CA LYS A 215 -13.84 -16.14 -15.58
C LYS A 215 -13.13 -17.46 -15.23
N GLY A 216 -11.92 -17.66 -15.67
CA GLY A 216 -11.10 -18.83 -15.36
C GLY A 216 -10.38 -18.75 -14.00
N ALA A 217 -10.38 -17.60 -13.33
CA ALA A 217 -9.67 -17.41 -12.09
C ALA A 217 -10.42 -18.03 -10.90
N ASP A 218 -9.74 -18.91 -10.14
CA ASP A 218 -10.26 -19.46 -8.88
C ASP A 218 -10.11 -18.41 -7.76
N ILE A 219 -11.10 -17.54 -7.59
CA ILE A 219 -11.16 -16.49 -6.58
C ILE A 219 -11.92 -16.99 -5.36
N LYS A 220 -11.33 -16.84 -4.17
CA LYS A 220 -11.93 -17.32 -2.89
C LYS A 220 -12.46 -16.18 -2.04
N ASN A 221 -11.77 -15.05 -2.01
CA ASN A 221 -12.19 -13.89 -1.23
C ASN A 221 -13.50 -13.31 -1.79
N GLU A 222 -14.50 -13.13 -0.93
CA GLU A 222 -15.85 -12.70 -1.35
C GLU A 222 -15.89 -11.29 -1.97
N HIS A 223 -15.04 -10.37 -1.49
CA HIS A 223 -14.95 -9.05 -2.08
C HIS A 223 -14.37 -9.11 -3.50
N ASN A 224 -13.34 -9.92 -3.70
CA ASN A 224 -12.74 -10.18 -5.02
C ASN A 224 -13.70 -10.92 -5.96
N LYS A 225 -14.45 -11.91 -5.46
CA LYS A 225 -15.50 -12.60 -6.25
C LYS A 225 -16.55 -11.63 -6.75
N LYS A 226 -17.04 -10.74 -5.86
CA LYS A 226 -18.03 -9.73 -6.25
C LYS A 226 -17.46 -8.83 -7.34
N PHE A 227 -16.24 -8.34 -7.18
CA PHE A 227 -15.57 -7.53 -8.21
C PHE A 227 -15.48 -8.28 -9.54
N VAL A 228 -14.94 -9.49 -9.54
CA VAL A 228 -14.78 -10.29 -10.77
C VAL A 228 -16.11 -10.50 -11.48
N LYS A 229 -17.17 -10.81 -10.73
CA LYS A 229 -18.53 -10.97 -11.28
C LYS A 229 -19.03 -9.67 -11.92
N ASP A 230 -19.00 -8.56 -11.18
CA ASP A 230 -19.55 -7.29 -11.64
C ASP A 230 -18.73 -6.73 -12.81
N PHE A 231 -17.41 -6.85 -12.74
CA PHE A 231 -16.50 -6.39 -13.78
C PHE A 231 -16.62 -7.20 -15.06
N THR A 232 -16.69 -8.53 -14.99
CA THR A 232 -16.90 -9.40 -16.17
C THR A 232 -18.24 -9.13 -16.83
N THR A 233 -19.30 -8.83 -16.08
CA THR A 233 -20.60 -8.44 -16.63
C THR A 233 -20.49 -7.13 -17.43
N GLN A 234 -19.72 -6.15 -16.95
CA GLN A 234 -19.51 -4.91 -17.69
C GLN A 234 -18.61 -5.13 -18.93
N LEU A 235 -17.60 -6.00 -18.83
CA LEU A 235 -16.79 -6.37 -19.99
C LEU A 235 -17.61 -7.09 -21.07
N GLU A 236 -18.58 -7.94 -20.72
CA GLU A 236 -19.51 -8.56 -21.67
C GLU A 236 -20.30 -7.51 -22.43
N LYS A 237 -20.90 -6.56 -21.71
CA LYS A 237 -21.61 -5.43 -22.34
C LYS A 237 -20.70 -4.65 -23.29
N LEU A 238 -19.46 -4.34 -22.84
CA LEU A 238 -18.52 -3.61 -23.65
C LEU A 238 -18.15 -4.39 -24.93
N GLU A 239 -17.90 -5.71 -24.81
CA GLU A 239 -17.58 -6.58 -25.94
C GLU A 239 -18.71 -6.59 -26.99
N GLU A 240 -19.96 -6.62 -26.57
CA GLU A 240 -21.15 -6.56 -27.46
C GLU A 240 -21.26 -5.21 -28.19
N MET A 241 -20.78 -4.14 -27.58
CA MET A 241 -20.90 -2.79 -28.14
C MET A 241 -19.80 -2.44 -29.14
N LEU A 242 -18.59 -2.99 -28.97
CA LEU A 242 -17.41 -2.62 -29.73
C LEU A 242 -17.55 -2.76 -31.24
N PRO A 243 -18.19 -3.83 -31.82
CA PRO A 243 -18.38 -3.95 -33.27
C PRO A 243 -19.18 -2.79 -33.87
N LYS A 244 -20.29 -2.38 -33.24
CA LYS A 244 -21.12 -1.25 -33.71
C LYS A 244 -20.38 0.08 -33.56
N VAL A 245 -19.58 0.26 -32.50
CA VAL A 245 -18.70 1.45 -32.35
C VAL A 245 -17.65 1.50 -33.46
N ALA A 246 -17.08 0.34 -33.85
CA ALA A 246 -16.14 0.25 -34.95
C ALA A 246 -16.80 0.63 -36.31
N GLU A 247 -18.04 0.17 -36.54
CA GLU A 247 -18.81 0.56 -37.73
C GLU A 247 -19.07 2.07 -37.78
N MET A 248 -19.50 2.67 -36.69
CA MET A 248 -19.74 4.12 -36.61
C MET A 248 -18.47 4.94 -36.84
N LYS A 249 -17.33 4.43 -36.39
CA LYS A 249 -16.03 5.09 -36.62
C LYS A 249 -15.60 5.00 -38.09
N SER A 250 -15.96 3.93 -38.78
CA SER A 250 -15.62 3.72 -40.19
C SER A 250 -16.60 4.40 -41.17
N ASP A 251 -17.87 4.54 -40.77
CA ASP A 251 -18.93 5.15 -41.59
C ASP A 251 -19.78 6.13 -40.75
N TYR A 252 -19.50 7.43 -40.91
CA TYR A 252 -20.20 8.48 -40.18
C TYR A 252 -21.73 8.48 -40.38
N LYS A 253 -22.24 7.93 -41.50
CA LYS A 253 -23.70 7.81 -41.73
C LYS A 253 -24.36 6.86 -40.73
N LYS A 254 -23.59 5.98 -40.10
CA LYS A 254 -24.06 5.04 -39.06
C LYS A 254 -23.99 5.61 -37.66
N TYR A 255 -23.59 6.88 -37.51
CA TYR A 255 -23.45 7.51 -36.21
C TYR A 255 -24.78 7.55 -35.45
N ASP A 256 -24.74 7.05 -34.21
CA ASP A 256 -25.88 6.99 -33.30
C ASP A 256 -25.42 7.54 -31.92
N SER A 257 -25.83 8.75 -31.63
CA SER A 257 -25.41 9.47 -30.42
C SER A 257 -25.87 8.78 -29.13
N ASN A 258 -27.04 8.13 -29.13
CA ASN A 258 -27.53 7.41 -27.95
C ASN A 258 -26.68 6.17 -27.69
N TYR A 259 -26.34 5.43 -28.74
CA TYR A 259 -25.46 4.26 -28.61
C TYR A 259 -24.05 4.63 -28.12
N ILE A 260 -23.52 5.75 -28.60
CA ILE A 260 -22.24 6.26 -28.10
C ILE A 260 -22.34 6.71 -26.65
N SER A 261 -23.46 7.31 -26.22
CA SER A 261 -23.71 7.61 -24.80
C SER A 261 -23.70 6.35 -23.95
N ASP A 262 -24.45 5.30 -24.36
CA ASP A 262 -24.50 4.02 -23.66
C ASP A 262 -23.12 3.34 -23.57
N PHE A 263 -22.30 3.50 -24.61
CA PHE A 263 -20.90 3.02 -24.60
C PHE A 263 -20.07 3.73 -23.51
N TYR A 264 -20.14 5.06 -23.44
CA TYR A 264 -19.43 5.82 -22.40
C TYR A 264 -19.98 5.54 -20.99
N ASP A 265 -21.29 5.32 -20.86
CA ASP A 265 -21.89 4.91 -19.59
C ASP A 265 -21.38 3.54 -19.14
N THR A 266 -21.19 2.61 -20.08
CA THR A 266 -20.58 1.30 -19.80
C THR A 266 -19.13 1.44 -19.34
N LEU A 267 -18.32 2.28 -19.98
CA LEU A 267 -16.95 2.57 -19.54
C LEU A 267 -16.93 3.21 -18.14
N THR A 268 -17.85 4.13 -17.89
CA THR A 268 -18.01 4.78 -16.57
C THR A 268 -18.41 3.77 -15.50
N ALA A 269 -19.28 2.81 -15.82
CA ALA A 269 -19.65 1.73 -14.91
C ALA A 269 -18.46 0.82 -14.58
N ILE A 270 -17.61 0.49 -15.56
CA ILE A 270 -16.36 -0.26 -15.37
C ILE A 270 -15.43 0.48 -14.38
N GLN A 271 -15.22 1.78 -14.61
CA GLN A 271 -14.38 2.59 -13.71
C GLN A 271 -14.96 2.68 -12.30
N LYS A 272 -16.28 2.81 -12.17
CA LYS A 272 -16.97 2.82 -10.88
C LYS A 272 -16.77 1.50 -10.14
N THR A 273 -16.96 0.37 -10.81
CA THR A 273 -16.73 -0.97 -10.26
C THR A 273 -15.31 -1.14 -9.75
N ALA A 274 -14.31 -0.69 -10.52
CA ALA A 274 -12.91 -0.74 -10.11
C ALA A 274 -12.62 0.15 -8.87
N ARG A 275 -13.21 1.34 -8.79
CA ARG A 275 -13.05 2.24 -7.62
C ARG A 275 -13.70 1.67 -6.35
N GLU A 276 -14.89 1.10 -6.47
CA GLU A 276 -15.61 0.46 -5.35
C GLU A 276 -14.81 -0.74 -4.83
N TRP A 277 -14.27 -1.55 -5.73
CA TRP A 277 -13.39 -2.65 -5.37
C TRP A 277 -12.12 -2.16 -4.64
N SER A 278 -11.41 -1.17 -5.19
CA SER A 278 -10.22 -0.61 -4.56
C SER A 278 -10.52 -0.04 -3.16
N SER A 279 -11.66 0.64 -2.99
CA SER A 279 -12.10 1.14 -1.67
C SER A 279 -12.40 0.00 -0.68
N GLY A 280 -12.93 -1.13 -1.16
CA GLY A 280 -13.14 -2.32 -0.33
C GLY A 280 -11.84 -3.03 0.04
N LEU A 281 -10.86 -3.09 -0.87
CA LEU A 281 -9.52 -3.61 -0.55
C LEU A 281 -8.83 -2.77 0.52
N GLN A 282 -8.97 -1.44 0.48
CA GLN A 282 -8.46 -0.57 1.52
C GLN A 282 -9.06 -0.91 2.89
N LYS A 283 -10.38 -1.16 2.98
CA LYS A 283 -11.01 -1.60 4.23
C LYS A 283 -10.50 -2.94 4.72
N ILE A 284 -10.28 -3.90 3.80
CA ILE A 284 -9.70 -5.20 4.14
C ILE A 284 -8.29 -5.02 4.72
N ALA A 285 -7.47 -4.14 4.13
CA ALA A 285 -6.15 -3.83 4.64
C ALA A 285 -6.19 -3.15 6.03
N GLU A 286 -7.10 -2.19 6.24
CA GLU A 286 -7.32 -1.52 7.53
C GLU A 286 -7.79 -2.51 8.62
N GLU A 287 -8.67 -3.44 8.26
CA GLU A 287 -9.12 -4.49 9.19
C GLU A 287 -7.99 -5.48 9.54
N GLY A 288 -7.08 -5.74 8.61
CA GLY A 288 -5.89 -6.57 8.80
C GLY A 288 -4.72 -5.87 9.48
N GLU A 289 -4.85 -4.58 9.82
CA GLU A 289 -3.80 -3.83 10.52
C GLU A 289 -3.58 -4.37 11.93
N ILE A 290 -2.37 -4.87 12.22
CA ILE A 290 -2.00 -5.45 13.53
C ILE A 290 -0.96 -4.62 14.30
N ARG A 291 -0.56 -3.48 13.76
CA ARG A 291 0.50 -2.63 14.33
C ARG A 291 0.18 -2.15 15.73
N ASP A 292 -1.05 -1.73 15.96
CA ASP A 292 -1.47 -1.22 17.26
C ASP A 292 -1.44 -2.31 18.33
N GLU A 293 -1.85 -3.51 18.02
CA GLU A 293 -1.79 -4.66 18.92
C GLU A 293 -0.34 -5.06 19.23
N LEU A 294 0.55 -5.05 18.23
CA LEU A 294 1.99 -5.28 18.41
C LEU A 294 2.60 -4.20 19.31
N ASN A 295 2.30 -2.92 19.08
CA ASN A 295 2.78 -1.81 19.90
C ASN A 295 2.26 -1.88 21.34
N ASN A 296 0.98 -2.22 21.52
CA ASN A 296 0.37 -2.40 22.83
C ASN A 296 1.03 -3.52 23.63
N LEU A 297 1.31 -4.65 22.95
CA LEU A 297 2.02 -5.77 23.56
C LEU A 297 3.46 -5.37 23.91
N GLY A 298 4.17 -4.69 23.01
CA GLY A 298 5.51 -4.16 23.25
C GLY A 298 5.57 -3.22 24.44
N THR A 299 4.63 -2.29 24.54
CA THR A 299 4.53 -1.33 25.65
C THR A 299 4.36 -2.01 27.00
N ILE A 300 3.47 -3.00 27.10
CA ILE A 300 3.28 -3.76 28.35
C ILE A 300 4.55 -4.51 28.73
N LEU A 301 5.18 -5.19 27.78
CA LEU A 301 6.43 -5.92 28.00
C LEU A 301 7.54 -4.99 28.53
N VAL A 302 7.71 -3.82 27.92
CA VAL A 302 8.67 -2.79 28.37
C VAL A 302 8.35 -2.32 29.80
N ASN A 303 7.09 -2.08 30.14
CA ASN A 303 6.69 -1.70 31.48
C ASN A 303 7.01 -2.80 32.52
N LYS A 304 6.92 -4.08 32.17
CA LYS A 304 7.31 -5.19 33.03
C LYS A 304 8.81 -5.30 33.22
N VAL A 305 9.57 -4.96 32.22
CA VAL A 305 11.04 -4.87 32.31
C VAL A 305 11.48 -3.79 33.29
N ASN A 306 10.78 -2.64 33.32
CA ASN A 306 11.11 -1.47 34.15
C ASN A 306 10.65 -1.57 35.62
N LYS A 307 9.82 -2.52 35.96
CA LYS A 307 9.41 -2.83 37.35
C LYS A 307 10.38 -3.79 38.02
#